data_02468975778272cc971fae016d07f7eb
#
_entry.id   02468975778272cc971fae016d07f7eb
#
_cell.length_a   1.000
_cell.length_b   1.000
_cell.length_c   1.000
_cell.angle_alpha   90.00
_cell.angle_beta   90.00
_cell.angle_gamma   90.00
#
_symmetry.space_group_name_H-M   'P 1'
#
loop_
_entity.id
_entity.type
_entity.pdbx_description
1 polymer ?
#
loop_
_entity_poly.entity_id
_entity_poly.type
_entity_poly.pdbx_seq_one_letter_code
_entity_poly.pdbx_strand_id
1 'polypeptide(L)'
;VNAQKITFEEYDLDNGLHVILHQDNSIPLVNTSVLYKVGSKDGPSDRTGFAHFFEHLLFEGSKNIPLGQWDNILNSNGGMGNAETTDDYTYYYEKFPSNNLELSLWMESERMLHPIITQKEVQTQREVVKEEKRLKVENSPYMMWQENINKNIYKKHPYKRPPFGEMDHLDAASLDEFLDFNKKFYVPNNAILVVAGDFETKKTKKMISEYFGDIPRGEKIERSYPIEEK
;
A
#
# COMPACT_ATOMS: atom_id res chain seq x y z
N VAL A 1 -31.96 8.71 15.06
CA VAL A 1 -31.12 7.89 14.17
C VAL A 1 -30.28 7.01 15.09
N ASN A 2 -30.55 5.71 15.14
CA ASN A 2 -29.68 4.79 15.85
C ASN A 2 -28.38 4.66 15.07
N ALA A 3 -27.27 5.05 15.67
CA ALA A 3 -25.96 4.83 15.08
C ALA A 3 -25.72 3.31 15.02
N GLN A 4 -25.45 2.78 13.83
CA GLN A 4 -25.07 1.38 13.67
C GLN A 4 -23.68 1.18 14.30
N LYS A 5 -23.60 0.32 15.31
CA LYS A 5 -22.32 -0.03 15.94
C LYS A 5 -21.67 -1.13 15.12
N ILE A 6 -20.52 -0.84 14.51
CA ILE A 6 -19.69 -1.85 13.86
C ILE A 6 -18.96 -2.64 14.95
N THR A 7 -19.09 -3.97 14.94
CA THR A 7 -18.36 -4.88 15.82
C THR A 7 -17.16 -5.44 15.06
N PHE A 8 -15.99 -5.43 15.69
CA PHE A 8 -14.76 -5.99 15.10
C PHE A 8 -13.92 -6.62 16.21
N GLU A 9 -13.00 -7.49 15.80
CA GLU A 9 -11.93 -8.00 16.63
C GLU A 9 -10.60 -7.48 16.13
N GLU A 10 -9.68 -7.18 17.03
CA GLU A 10 -8.32 -6.75 16.69
C GLU A 10 -7.28 -7.48 17.52
N TYR A 11 -6.12 -7.75 16.93
CA TYR A 11 -4.99 -8.38 17.58
C TYR A 11 -3.70 -8.15 16.79
N ASP A 12 -2.56 -8.38 17.43
CA ASP A 12 -1.24 -8.32 16.79
C ASP A 12 -0.68 -9.72 16.58
N LEU A 13 -0.02 -9.95 15.44
CA LEU A 13 0.88 -11.11 15.25
C LEU A 13 2.24 -10.84 15.93
N ASP A 14 2.99 -11.90 16.20
CA ASP A 14 4.31 -11.80 16.85
C ASP A 14 5.30 -10.94 16.06
N ASN A 15 5.17 -10.90 14.73
CA ASN A 15 5.95 -10.04 13.86
C ASN A 15 5.51 -8.57 13.86
N GLY A 16 4.44 -8.23 14.60
CA GLY A 16 3.93 -6.88 14.78
C GLY A 16 2.93 -6.42 13.71
N LEU A 17 2.44 -7.32 12.86
CA LEU A 17 1.32 -7.01 11.97
C LEU A 17 0.06 -6.83 12.82
N HIS A 18 -0.57 -5.66 12.75
CA HIS A 18 -1.86 -5.40 13.37
C HIS A 18 -2.98 -5.92 12.49
N VAL A 19 -3.90 -6.71 13.05
CA VAL A 19 -4.99 -7.35 12.32
C VAL A 19 -6.34 -6.88 12.87
N ILE A 20 -7.24 -6.50 11.95
CA ILE A 20 -8.63 -6.13 12.28
C ILE A 20 -9.58 -7.02 11.47
N LEU A 21 -10.53 -7.66 12.15
CA LEU A 21 -11.51 -8.56 11.56
C LEU A 21 -12.93 -8.05 11.82
N HIS A 22 -13.68 -7.79 10.76
CA HIS A 22 -15.10 -7.45 10.82
C HIS A 22 -15.92 -8.49 10.07
N GLN A 23 -16.47 -9.48 10.79
CA GLN A 23 -17.32 -10.52 10.20
C GLN A 23 -18.73 -9.98 9.98
N ASP A 24 -19.17 -10.00 8.72
CA ASP A 24 -20.53 -9.67 8.28
C ASP A 24 -20.94 -10.63 7.16
N ASN A 25 -21.79 -11.61 7.51
CA ASN A 25 -22.25 -12.65 6.60
C ASN A 25 -23.53 -12.24 5.82
N SER A 26 -23.84 -10.96 5.72
CA SER A 26 -25.05 -10.46 5.05
C SER A 26 -25.01 -10.63 3.53
N ILE A 27 -23.80 -10.60 2.94
CA ILE A 27 -23.56 -10.83 1.51
C ILE A 27 -22.31 -11.70 1.33
N PRO A 28 -22.26 -12.60 0.31
CA PRO A 28 -21.15 -13.54 0.12
C PRO A 28 -19.91 -12.87 -0.53
N LEU A 29 -19.43 -11.80 0.09
CA LEU A 29 -18.25 -11.04 -0.35
C LEU A 29 -17.31 -10.83 0.83
N VAL A 30 -16.02 -10.78 0.52
CA VAL A 30 -14.98 -10.43 1.48
C VAL A 30 -14.07 -9.36 0.88
N ASN A 31 -13.66 -8.41 1.71
CA ASN A 31 -12.64 -7.43 1.41
C ASN A 31 -11.43 -7.67 2.29
N THR A 32 -10.28 -7.83 1.67
CA THR A 32 -8.97 -7.88 2.35
C THR A 32 -8.21 -6.62 1.98
N SER A 33 -7.60 -5.98 2.97
CA SER A 33 -6.82 -4.78 2.69
C SER A 33 -5.61 -4.69 3.61
N VAL A 34 -4.52 -4.15 3.06
CA VAL A 34 -3.29 -3.87 3.80
C VAL A 34 -2.97 -2.39 3.68
N LEU A 35 -2.91 -1.73 4.83
CA LEU A 35 -2.48 -0.34 4.93
C LEU A 35 -1.05 -0.33 5.48
N TYR A 36 -0.10 0.14 4.68
CA TYR A 36 1.25 0.45 5.13
C TYR A 36 1.31 1.90 5.60
N LYS A 37 1.85 2.11 6.80
CA LYS A 37 2.03 3.45 7.38
C LYS A 37 3.22 4.15 6.73
N VAL A 38 3.14 4.38 5.43
CA VAL A 38 4.14 5.07 4.61
C VAL A 38 3.45 5.82 3.47
N GLY A 39 3.75 7.09 3.32
CA GLY A 39 3.15 7.95 2.31
C GLY A 39 4.15 8.94 1.72
N SER A 40 3.67 9.96 1.02
CA SER A 40 4.53 10.93 0.32
C SER A 40 5.43 11.74 1.27
N LYS A 41 5.07 11.84 2.54
CA LYS A 41 5.89 12.51 3.59
C LYS A 41 7.15 11.73 3.96
N ASP A 42 7.16 10.41 3.75
CA ASP A 42 8.24 9.54 4.17
C ASP A 42 9.39 9.53 3.14
N GLY A 43 10.56 9.18 3.60
CA GLY A 43 11.76 9.16 2.75
C GLY A 43 12.55 10.48 2.73
N PRO A 44 13.70 10.49 2.03
CA PRO A 44 14.56 11.66 1.91
C PRO A 44 13.91 12.80 1.13
N SER A 45 14.34 14.03 1.39
CA SER A 45 13.76 15.22 0.72
C SER A 45 14.11 15.32 -0.78
N ASP A 46 15.16 14.67 -1.19
CA ASP A 46 15.68 14.60 -2.57
C ASP A 46 15.33 13.27 -3.28
N ARG A 47 14.42 12.48 -2.68
CA ARG A 47 13.90 11.20 -3.20
C ARG A 47 12.40 11.10 -2.93
N THR A 48 11.63 12.04 -3.48
CA THR A 48 10.17 12.09 -3.33
C THR A 48 9.45 11.18 -4.31
N GLY A 49 8.21 10.78 -3.98
CA GLY A 49 7.37 9.96 -4.85
C GLY A 49 7.54 8.45 -4.68
N PHE A 50 8.43 7.97 -3.81
CA PHE A 50 8.70 6.54 -3.65
C PHE A 50 7.46 5.76 -3.19
N ALA A 51 6.67 6.28 -2.25
CA ALA A 51 5.47 5.61 -1.78
C ALA A 51 4.46 5.35 -2.92
N HIS A 52 4.19 6.37 -3.75
CA HIS A 52 3.33 6.22 -4.92
C HIS A 52 3.97 5.32 -6.00
N PHE A 53 5.28 5.37 -6.16
CA PHE A 53 5.98 4.45 -7.05
C PHE A 53 5.81 2.99 -6.62
N PHE A 54 5.85 2.71 -5.30
CA PHE A 54 5.59 1.39 -4.75
C PHE A 54 4.13 0.98 -4.86
N GLU A 55 3.19 1.92 -4.89
CA GLU A 55 1.79 1.61 -5.22
C GLU A 55 1.70 0.85 -6.54
N HIS A 56 2.42 1.31 -7.58
CA HIS A 56 2.48 0.64 -8.88
C HIS A 56 3.33 -0.63 -8.85
N LEU A 57 4.53 -0.53 -8.33
CA LEU A 57 5.53 -1.60 -8.40
C LEU A 57 5.06 -2.89 -7.73
N LEU A 58 4.28 -2.80 -6.65
CA LEU A 58 3.76 -3.94 -5.92
C LEU A 58 2.56 -4.64 -6.61
N PHE A 59 2.11 -4.18 -7.77
CA PHE A 59 1.19 -4.89 -8.65
C PHE A 59 1.89 -5.69 -9.75
N GLU A 60 3.19 -5.48 -9.97
CA GLU A 60 3.91 -6.15 -11.05
C GLU A 60 3.94 -7.68 -10.88
N GLY A 61 4.06 -8.15 -9.65
CA GLY A 61 4.09 -9.57 -9.33
C GLY A 61 4.94 -9.87 -8.08
N SER A 62 5.03 -11.16 -7.80
CA SER A 62 5.84 -11.67 -6.70
C SER A 62 6.65 -12.88 -7.15
N LYS A 63 7.45 -13.43 -6.25
CA LYS A 63 8.17 -14.69 -6.50
C LYS A 63 7.26 -15.82 -7.01
N ASN A 64 6.02 -15.86 -6.52
CA ASN A 64 5.05 -16.91 -6.83
C ASN A 64 3.89 -16.43 -7.73
N ILE A 65 3.80 -15.13 -8.01
CA ILE A 65 2.85 -14.53 -8.95
C ILE A 65 3.66 -13.98 -10.13
N PRO A 66 3.55 -14.58 -11.34
CA PRO A 66 4.30 -14.11 -12.49
C PRO A 66 4.02 -12.64 -12.84
N LEU A 67 5.01 -11.96 -13.41
CA LEU A 67 4.89 -10.55 -13.82
C LEU A 67 3.66 -10.30 -14.69
N GLY A 68 2.91 -9.25 -14.37
CA GLY A 68 1.70 -8.85 -15.09
C GLY A 68 0.50 -9.78 -14.91
N GLN A 69 0.56 -10.75 -14.00
CA GLN A 69 -0.54 -11.69 -13.77
C GLN A 69 -1.44 -11.32 -12.58
N TRP A 70 -1.12 -10.27 -11.84
CA TRP A 70 -1.90 -9.87 -10.68
C TRP A 70 -3.39 -9.66 -11.01
N ASP A 71 -3.67 -8.79 -11.97
CA ASP A 71 -5.04 -8.49 -12.41
C ASP A 71 -5.74 -9.68 -13.06
N ASN A 72 -4.98 -10.54 -13.76
CA ASN A 72 -5.55 -11.76 -14.34
C ASN A 72 -6.01 -12.74 -13.25
N ILE A 73 -5.26 -12.89 -12.16
CA ILE A 73 -5.65 -13.72 -11.03
C ILE A 73 -6.88 -13.11 -10.34
N LEU A 74 -6.90 -11.81 -10.07
CA LEU A 74 -8.06 -11.11 -9.54
C LEU A 74 -9.31 -11.37 -10.39
N ASN A 75 -9.26 -11.01 -11.66
CA ASN A 75 -10.40 -11.05 -12.56
C ASN A 75 -10.93 -12.48 -12.80
N SER A 76 -10.04 -13.47 -12.99
CA SER A 76 -10.43 -14.86 -13.21
C SER A 76 -11.08 -15.52 -11.99
N ASN A 77 -10.89 -14.97 -10.80
CA ASN A 77 -11.51 -15.43 -9.57
C ASN A 77 -12.67 -14.52 -9.09
N GLY A 78 -13.18 -13.65 -9.98
CA GLY A 78 -14.28 -12.75 -9.67
C GLY A 78 -13.92 -11.64 -8.67
N GLY A 79 -12.63 -11.38 -8.52
CA GLY A 79 -12.10 -10.34 -7.67
C GLY A 79 -11.95 -9.00 -8.38
N MET A 80 -11.79 -7.96 -7.59
CA MET A 80 -11.35 -6.64 -8.02
C MET A 80 -10.44 -6.04 -6.94
N GLY A 81 -9.51 -5.21 -7.34
CA GLY A 81 -8.60 -4.56 -6.40
C GLY A 81 -8.12 -3.22 -6.93
N ASN A 82 -7.56 -2.44 -6.03
CA ASN A 82 -6.89 -1.20 -6.34
C ASN A 82 -5.95 -0.80 -5.18
N ALA A 83 -5.28 0.33 -5.33
CA ALA A 83 -4.48 0.93 -4.28
C ALA A 83 -4.62 2.46 -4.27
N GLU A 84 -4.11 3.06 -3.22
CA GLU A 84 -4.11 4.50 -3.01
C GLU A 84 -2.89 4.91 -2.19
N THR A 85 -2.21 5.97 -2.60
CA THR A 85 -1.15 6.61 -1.83
C THR A 85 -1.57 8.00 -1.41
N THR A 86 -1.48 8.26 -0.10
CA THR A 86 -1.69 9.58 0.50
C THR A 86 -0.38 10.14 1.06
N ASP A 87 -0.48 11.24 1.80
CA ASP A 87 0.69 11.77 2.53
C ASP A 87 1.15 10.86 3.67
N ASP A 88 0.26 10.04 4.22
CA ASP A 88 0.48 9.30 5.46
C ASP A 88 0.56 7.78 5.28
N TYR A 89 -0.09 7.24 4.27
CA TYR A 89 -0.18 5.80 4.06
C TYR A 89 -0.24 5.42 2.58
N THR A 90 0.10 4.15 2.31
CA THR A 90 -0.19 3.44 1.06
C THR A 90 -1.11 2.28 1.40
N TYR A 91 -2.23 2.20 0.70
CA TYR A 91 -3.32 1.29 0.99
C TYR A 91 -3.62 0.43 -0.23
N TYR A 92 -3.59 -0.90 -0.05
CA TYR A 92 -3.97 -1.89 -1.07
C TYR A 92 -5.23 -2.59 -0.61
N TYR A 93 -6.14 -2.87 -1.52
CA TYR A 93 -7.34 -3.63 -1.20
C TYR A 93 -7.78 -4.53 -2.34
N GLU A 94 -8.37 -5.66 -1.96
CA GLU A 94 -8.94 -6.63 -2.84
C GLU A 94 -10.31 -7.05 -2.33
N LYS A 95 -11.26 -7.19 -3.23
CA LYS A 95 -12.60 -7.66 -2.94
C LYS A 95 -12.89 -8.89 -3.76
N PHE A 96 -13.28 -9.97 -3.11
CA PHE A 96 -13.58 -11.26 -3.72
C PHE A 96 -14.94 -11.82 -3.27
N PRO A 97 -15.52 -12.79 -4.03
CA PRO A 97 -16.48 -13.73 -3.47
C PRO A 97 -15.86 -14.41 -2.23
N SER A 98 -16.65 -14.64 -1.19
CA SER A 98 -16.15 -15.10 0.13
C SER A 98 -15.40 -16.44 0.10
N ASN A 99 -15.70 -17.32 -0.87
CA ASN A 99 -14.96 -18.57 -1.08
C ASN A 99 -13.51 -18.38 -1.52
N ASN A 100 -13.12 -17.18 -1.96
CA ASN A 100 -11.76 -16.84 -2.38
C ASN A 100 -10.99 -16.02 -1.34
N LEU A 101 -11.43 -15.98 -0.07
CA LEU A 101 -10.70 -15.31 1.01
C LEU A 101 -9.26 -15.79 1.13
N GLU A 102 -9.04 -17.10 1.04
CA GLU A 102 -7.69 -17.67 1.15
C GLU A 102 -6.77 -17.18 0.03
N LEU A 103 -7.27 -17.09 -1.21
CA LEU A 103 -6.55 -16.51 -2.33
C LEU A 103 -6.15 -15.06 -2.07
N SER A 104 -7.07 -14.25 -1.57
CA SER A 104 -6.81 -12.85 -1.24
C SER A 104 -5.73 -12.70 -0.16
N LEU A 105 -5.81 -13.49 0.91
CA LEU A 105 -4.79 -13.48 1.97
C LEU A 105 -3.42 -13.92 1.44
N TRP A 106 -3.37 -14.93 0.58
CA TRP A 106 -2.14 -15.37 -0.05
C TRP A 106 -1.56 -14.27 -0.95
N MET A 107 -2.35 -13.63 -1.82
CA MET A 107 -1.88 -12.56 -2.69
C MET A 107 -1.29 -11.40 -1.89
N GLU A 108 -1.95 -10.93 -0.85
CA GLU A 108 -1.44 -9.86 0.01
C GLU A 108 -0.18 -10.26 0.80
N SER A 109 -0.07 -11.52 1.22
CA SER A 109 1.16 -12.02 1.85
C SER A 109 2.34 -12.07 0.87
N GLU A 110 2.09 -12.46 -0.39
CA GLU A 110 3.08 -12.44 -1.47
C GLU A 110 3.55 -11.00 -1.78
N ARG A 111 2.62 -10.04 -1.82
CA ARG A 111 2.92 -8.62 -1.97
C ARG A 111 3.86 -8.12 -0.88
N MET A 112 3.63 -8.54 0.36
CA MET A 112 4.43 -8.11 1.52
C MET A 112 5.80 -8.79 1.58
N LEU A 113 5.87 -10.11 1.30
CA LEU A 113 7.07 -10.91 1.55
C LEU A 113 7.99 -11.02 0.32
N HIS A 114 7.42 -11.13 -0.87
CA HIS A 114 8.15 -11.54 -2.06
C HIS A 114 7.95 -10.63 -3.29
N PRO A 115 7.83 -9.31 -3.16
CA PRO A 115 7.63 -8.45 -4.33
C PRO A 115 8.82 -8.56 -5.31
N ILE A 116 8.53 -8.49 -6.60
CA ILE A 116 9.59 -8.43 -7.61
C ILE A 116 10.00 -6.97 -7.80
N ILE A 117 11.20 -6.64 -7.37
CA ILE A 117 11.80 -5.31 -7.50
C ILE A 117 13.13 -5.46 -8.24
N THR A 118 13.11 -5.33 -9.55
CA THR A 118 14.32 -5.41 -10.38
C THR A 118 14.52 -4.12 -11.19
N GLN A 119 15.71 -3.94 -11.74
CA GLN A 119 16.03 -2.77 -12.55
C GLN A 119 15.06 -2.59 -13.74
N LYS A 120 14.59 -3.68 -14.30
CA LYS A 120 13.66 -3.65 -15.44
C LYS A 120 12.28 -3.14 -15.04
N GLU A 121 11.72 -3.67 -13.94
CA GLU A 121 10.40 -3.28 -13.43
C GLU A 121 10.44 -1.83 -12.93
N VAL A 122 11.51 -1.43 -12.21
CA VAL A 122 11.72 -0.03 -11.82
C VAL A 122 11.75 0.88 -13.03
N GLN A 123 12.48 0.52 -14.11
CA GLN A 123 12.53 1.35 -15.31
C GLN A 123 11.16 1.43 -16.02
N THR A 124 10.44 0.31 -16.10
CA THR A 124 9.10 0.27 -16.71
C THR A 124 8.12 1.15 -15.92
N GLN A 125 8.06 0.98 -14.60
CA GLN A 125 7.13 1.75 -13.75
C GLN A 125 7.49 3.23 -13.67
N ARG A 126 8.75 3.59 -13.85
CA ARG A 126 9.18 4.99 -13.93
C ARG A 126 8.46 5.72 -15.08
N GLU A 127 8.37 5.13 -16.24
CA GLU A 127 7.65 5.71 -17.36
C GLU A 127 6.14 5.74 -17.17
N VAL A 128 5.57 4.71 -16.52
CA VAL A 128 4.13 4.65 -16.19
C VAL A 128 3.75 5.78 -15.21
N VAL A 129 4.49 5.95 -14.14
CA VAL A 129 4.25 7.00 -13.12
C VAL A 129 4.40 8.41 -13.72
N LYS A 130 5.40 8.61 -14.59
CA LYS A 130 5.57 9.88 -15.31
C LYS A 130 4.37 10.20 -16.20
N GLU A 131 3.91 9.21 -16.96
CA GLU A 131 2.74 9.42 -17.82
C GLU A 131 1.47 9.66 -17.02
N GLU A 132 1.29 8.96 -15.90
CA GLU A 132 0.17 9.19 -15.00
C GLU A 132 0.17 10.61 -14.43
N LYS A 133 1.32 11.10 -13.95
CA LYS A 133 1.44 12.50 -13.49
C LYS A 133 1.10 13.47 -14.59
N ARG A 134 1.60 13.24 -15.81
CA ARG A 134 1.28 14.08 -16.97
C ARG A 134 -0.23 14.12 -17.23
N LEU A 135 -0.89 12.97 -17.22
CA LEU A 135 -2.34 12.88 -17.51
C LEU A 135 -3.19 13.42 -16.37
N LYS A 136 -2.91 13.04 -15.13
CA LYS A 136 -3.75 13.38 -13.98
C LYS A 136 -3.50 14.78 -13.42
N VAL A 137 -2.28 15.30 -13.53
CA VAL A 137 -1.89 16.58 -12.91
C VAL A 137 -1.62 17.64 -13.96
N GLU A 138 -0.67 17.43 -14.88
CA GLU A 138 -0.18 18.48 -15.78
C GLU A 138 -1.19 18.82 -16.88
N ASN A 139 -1.84 17.82 -17.47
CA ASN A 139 -2.81 18.00 -18.55
C ASN A 139 -4.26 18.18 -18.05
N SER A 140 -4.49 18.01 -16.76
CA SER A 140 -5.84 18.15 -16.19
C SER A 140 -6.06 19.58 -15.70
N PRO A 141 -7.15 20.27 -16.15
CA PRO A 141 -7.44 21.62 -15.69
C PRO A 141 -7.54 21.69 -14.17
N TYR A 142 -6.84 22.65 -13.59
CA TYR A 142 -6.85 22.96 -12.15
C TYR A 142 -6.23 21.89 -11.22
N MET A 143 -5.77 20.73 -11.69
CA MET A 143 -5.26 19.68 -10.80
C MET A 143 -3.94 20.04 -10.09
N MET A 144 -3.16 20.98 -10.63
CA MET A 144 -1.96 21.51 -9.96
C MET A 144 -2.26 22.35 -8.70
N TRP A 145 -3.54 22.70 -8.44
CA TRP A 145 -3.91 23.57 -7.32
C TRP A 145 -3.49 22.97 -5.96
N GLN A 146 -3.67 21.67 -5.80
CA GLN A 146 -3.38 20.98 -4.53
C GLN A 146 -1.87 20.96 -4.23
N GLU A 147 -1.04 20.62 -5.21
CA GLU A 147 0.41 20.69 -5.06
C GLU A 147 0.87 22.12 -4.73
N ASN A 148 0.32 23.11 -5.42
CA ASN A 148 0.64 24.51 -5.20
C ASN A 148 0.21 25.00 -3.81
N ILE A 149 -0.96 24.59 -3.33
CA ILE A 149 -1.42 24.91 -1.97
C ILE A 149 -0.48 24.30 -0.95
N ASN A 150 -0.18 23.01 -1.03
CA ASN A 150 0.70 22.32 -0.09
C ASN A 150 2.10 22.95 -0.05
N LYS A 151 2.70 23.24 -1.19
CA LYS A 151 3.99 23.95 -1.30
C LYS A 151 3.97 25.36 -0.66
N ASN A 152 2.81 26.02 -0.65
CA ASN A 152 2.65 27.35 -0.06
C ASN A 152 2.32 27.33 1.43
N ILE A 153 1.51 26.38 1.90
CA ILE A 153 1.13 26.21 3.30
C ILE A 153 2.30 25.64 4.11
N TYR A 154 2.90 24.56 3.63
CA TYR A 154 3.97 23.87 4.33
C TYR A 154 5.34 24.34 3.86
N LYS A 155 6.13 24.91 4.76
CA LYS A 155 7.50 25.37 4.45
C LYS A 155 8.56 24.35 4.90
N LYS A 156 8.35 23.72 6.05
CA LYS A 156 9.26 22.77 6.67
C LYS A 156 8.73 21.34 6.64
N HIS A 157 7.42 21.15 6.89
CA HIS A 157 6.81 19.84 6.97
C HIS A 157 6.81 19.12 5.61
N PRO A 158 7.07 17.79 5.59
CA PRO A 158 7.08 17.00 4.35
C PRO A 158 5.79 17.00 3.55
N TYR A 159 4.66 17.39 4.10
CA TYR A 159 3.39 17.54 3.35
C TYR A 159 3.46 18.55 2.20
N LYS A 160 4.51 19.35 2.11
CA LYS A 160 4.80 20.15 0.91
C LYS A 160 5.16 19.34 -0.33
N ARG A 161 5.49 18.05 -0.16
CA ARG A 161 5.91 17.16 -1.26
C ARG A 161 4.69 16.68 -2.02
N PRO A 162 4.72 16.69 -3.37
CA PRO A 162 3.61 16.14 -4.13
C PRO A 162 3.57 14.61 -3.96
N PRO A 163 2.38 13.98 -3.88
CA PRO A 163 2.26 12.52 -3.80
C PRO A 163 2.98 11.78 -4.93
N PHE A 164 2.88 12.27 -6.17
CA PHE A 164 3.61 11.73 -7.33
C PHE A 164 5.13 11.91 -7.25
N GLY A 165 5.61 12.78 -6.37
CA GLY A 165 7.01 13.16 -6.28
C GLY A 165 7.46 14.10 -7.41
N GLU A 166 8.72 14.47 -7.34
CA GLU A 166 9.39 15.18 -8.43
C GLU A 166 9.99 14.15 -9.39
N MET A 167 9.78 14.31 -10.69
CA MET A 167 10.19 13.30 -11.67
C MET A 167 11.71 13.13 -11.72
N ASP A 168 12.47 14.22 -11.58
CA ASP A 168 13.93 14.17 -11.49
C ASP A 168 14.44 13.32 -10.32
N HIS A 169 13.71 13.28 -9.20
CA HIS A 169 14.04 12.43 -8.05
C HIS A 169 13.84 10.95 -8.38
N LEU A 170 12.76 10.61 -9.09
CA LEU A 170 12.52 9.23 -9.53
C LEU A 170 13.53 8.80 -10.59
N ASP A 171 13.96 9.70 -11.49
CA ASP A 171 14.97 9.41 -12.51
C ASP A 171 16.36 9.19 -11.91
N ALA A 172 16.70 9.96 -10.89
CA ALA A 172 17.98 9.85 -10.19
C ALA A 172 18.08 8.65 -9.25
N ALA A 173 16.93 8.04 -8.87
CA ALA A 173 16.88 6.96 -7.89
C ALA A 173 17.48 5.67 -8.43
N SER A 174 18.34 5.05 -7.64
CA SER A 174 18.96 3.75 -7.93
C SER A 174 18.04 2.59 -7.48
N LEU A 175 18.30 1.38 -8.00
CA LEU A 175 17.62 0.18 -7.55
C LEU A 175 17.81 -0.06 -6.04
N ASP A 176 19.01 0.15 -5.52
CA ASP A 176 19.31 -0.05 -4.10
C ASP A 176 18.48 0.86 -3.20
N GLU A 177 18.25 2.13 -3.61
CA GLU A 177 17.39 3.06 -2.88
C GLU A 177 15.93 2.57 -2.85
N PHE A 178 15.43 1.96 -3.93
CA PHE A 178 14.10 1.33 -3.93
C PHE A 178 14.06 0.10 -3.02
N LEU A 179 15.05 -0.77 -3.07
CA LEU A 179 15.13 -1.94 -2.20
C LEU A 179 15.19 -1.56 -0.71
N ASP A 180 15.98 -0.55 -0.37
CA ASP A 180 16.09 -0.04 1.00
C ASP A 180 14.76 0.58 1.48
N PHE A 181 14.07 1.32 0.60
CA PHE A 181 12.75 1.88 0.93
C PHE A 181 11.71 0.78 1.18
N ASN A 182 11.67 -0.25 0.33
CA ASN A 182 10.80 -1.41 0.53
C ASN A 182 11.09 -2.09 1.86
N LYS A 183 12.34 -2.49 2.09
CA LYS A 183 12.80 -3.15 3.31
C LYS A 183 12.49 -2.36 4.58
N LYS A 184 12.50 -1.04 4.50
CA LYS A 184 12.24 -0.17 5.64
C LYS A 184 10.75 -0.01 5.95
N PHE A 185 9.91 0.15 4.93
CA PHE A 185 8.55 0.61 5.12
C PHE A 185 7.47 -0.43 4.86
N TYR A 186 7.71 -1.40 3.94
CA TYR A 186 6.71 -2.40 3.55
C TYR A 186 6.92 -3.70 4.35
N VAL A 187 6.74 -3.58 5.65
CA VAL A 187 7.02 -4.64 6.64
C VAL A 187 5.84 -4.82 7.60
N PRO A 188 5.66 -6.01 8.20
CA PRO A 188 4.51 -6.32 9.04
C PRO A 188 4.27 -5.31 10.17
N ASN A 189 5.30 -4.95 10.91
CA ASN A 189 5.20 -4.02 12.05
C ASN A 189 4.98 -2.55 11.64
N ASN A 190 4.89 -2.26 10.34
CA ASN A 190 4.47 -0.97 9.79
C ASN A 190 3.15 -1.08 9.02
N ALA A 191 2.44 -2.20 9.13
CA ALA A 191 1.22 -2.47 8.38
C ALA A 191 0.03 -2.78 9.28
N ILE A 192 -1.17 -2.62 8.71
CA ILE A 192 -2.44 -3.04 9.28
C ILE A 192 -3.15 -3.88 8.22
N LEU A 193 -3.48 -5.12 8.57
CA LEU A 193 -4.32 -6.01 7.76
C LEU A 193 -5.76 -5.91 8.24
N VAL A 194 -6.68 -5.62 7.33
CA VAL A 194 -8.12 -5.61 7.63
C VAL A 194 -8.81 -6.65 6.75
N VAL A 195 -9.63 -7.49 7.37
CA VAL A 195 -10.55 -8.41 6.66
C VAL A 195 -11.96 -8.08 7.07
N ALA A 196 -12.81 -7.76 6.11
CA ALA A 196 -14.21 -7.43 6.35
C ALA A 196 -15.13 -8.20 5.40
N GLY A 197 -16.26 -8.74 5.90
CA GLY A 197 -17.26 -9.41 5.10
C GLY A 197 -17.58 -10.83 5.57
N ASP A 198 -17.93 -11.70 4.61
CA ASP A 198 -18.41 -13.04 4.85
C ASP A 198 -17.28 -14.05 5.06
N PHE A 199 -16.98 -14.34 6.31
CA PHE A 199 -15.97 -15.34 6.70
C PHE A 199 -16.26 -15.90 8.10
N GLU A 200 -15.55 -16.96 8.48
CA GLU A 200 -15.52 -17.48 9.85
C GLU A 200 -14.26 -16.99 10.56
N THR A 201 -14.42 -16.18 11.62
CA THR A 201 -13.31 -15.52 12.33
C THR A 201 -12.21 -16.51 12.77
N LYS A 202 -12.57 -17.66 13.37
CA LYS A 202 -11.57 -18.63 13.87
C LYS A 202 -10.73 -19.24 12.74
N LYS A 203 -11.37 -19.58 11.61
CA LYS A 203 -10.68 -20.11 10.43
C LYS A 203 -9.78 -19.05 9.79
N THR A 204 -10.28 -17.82 9.69
CA THR A 204 -9.54 -16.69 9.12
C THR A 204 -8.30 -16.33 9.94
N LYS A 205 -8.40 -16.32 11.27
CA LYS A 205 -7.22 -16.13 12.14
C LYS A 205 -6.13 -17.16 11.90
N LYS A 206 -6.51 -18.43 11.68
CA LYS A 206 -5.56 -19.50 11.37
C LYS A 206 -4.87 -19.24 10.03
N MET A 207 -5.63 -18.95 8.96
CA MET A 207 -5.08 -18.61 7.65
C MET A 207 -4.14 -17.40 7.71
N ILE A 208 -4.53 -16.34 8.42
CA ILE A 208 -3.68 -15.14 8.61
C ILE A 208 -2.37 -15.51 9.30
N SER A 209 -2.41 -16.35 10.34
CA SER A 209 -1.19 -16.82 10.99
C SER A 209 -0.30 -17.64 10.05
N GLU A 210 -0.89 -18.48 9.19
CA GLU A 210 -0.16 -19.32 8.22
C GLU A 210 0.50 -18.47 7.11
N TYR A 211 -0.18 -17.45 6.59
CA TYR A 211 0.33 -16.64 5.48
C TYR A 211 1.23 -15.48 5.93
N PHE A 212 0.96 -14.89 7.07
CA PHE A 212 1.65 -13.67 7.51
C PHE A 212 2.57 -13.88 8.71
N GLY A 213 2.40 -14.97 9.49
CA GLY A 213 3.09 -15.15 10.76
C GLY A 213 4.61 -15.22 10.64
N ASP A 214 5.11 -15.86 9.60
CA ASP A 214 6.54 -16.05 9.35
C ASP A 214 7.21 -14.90 8.56
N ILE A 215 6.43 -13.88 8.14
CA ILE A 215 7.00 -12.71 7.48
C ILE A 215 7.91 -11.97 8.47
N PRO A 216 9.19 -11.72 8.12
CA PRO A 216 10.12 -11.11 9.04
C PRO A 216 9.68 -9.73 9.51
N ARG A 217 9.78 -9.48 10.80
CA ARG A 217 9.59 -8.15 11.38
C ARG A 217 10.66 -7.19 10.85
N GLY A 218 10.26 -6.00 10.42
CA GLY A 218 11.19 -4.94 10.05
C GLY A 218 11.75 -4.20 11.26
N GLU A 219 12.73 -3.34 11.01
CA GLU A 219 13.28 -2.44 12.02
C GLU A 219 12.21 -1.46 12.53
N LYS A 220 12.40 -0.93 13.74
CA LYS A 220 11.54 0.11 14.29
C LYS A 220 11.72 1.40 13.48
N ILE A 221 10.64 1.91 12.93
CA ILE A 221 10.65 3.18 12.20
C ILE A 221 10.47 4.32 13.19
N GLU A 222 11.49 5.15 13.32
CA GLU A 222 11.40 6.40 14.09
C GLU A 222 11.01 7.54 13.13
N ARG A 223 9.97 8.27 13.49
CA ARG A 223 9.48 9.43 12.73
C ARG A 223 9.62 10.70 13.54
N SER A 224 10.26 11.68 12.94
CA SER A 224 10.34 13.04 13.48
C SER A 224 10.12 14.01 12.34
N TYR A 225 9.06 14.79 12.43
CA TYR A 225 8.73 15.79 11.43
C TYR A 225 8.89 17.20 12.00
N PRO A 226 9.42 18.15 11.22
CA PRO A 226 9.51 19.54 11.65
C PRO A 226 8.11 20.13 11.85
N ILE A 227 7.96 20.94 12.90
CA ILE A 227 6.73 21.67 13.18
C ILE A 227 6.72 22.94 12.33
N GLU A 228 5.60 23.24 11.69
CA GLU A 228 5.39 24.52 11.03
C GLU A 228 5.26 25.64 12.07
N GLU A 229 5.90 26.75 11.80
CA GLU A 229 5.72 27.98 12.59
C GLU A 229 4.38 28.62 12.21
N LYS A 230 3.64 29.10 13.21
CA LYS A 230 2.37 29.80 13.02
C LYS A 230 2.60 31.18 12.40
#